data_ca070402ecba28c7f215401921a8ef21
#
_entry.id   ca070402ecba28c7f215401921a8ef21
#
_cell.length_a   1.000
_cell.length_b   1.000
_cell.length_c   1.000
_cell.angle_alpha   90.00
_cell.angle_beta   90.00
_cell.angle_gamma   90.00
#
_symmetry.space_group_name_H-M   'P 1'
#
loop_
_entity.id
_entity.type
_entity.pdbx_description
1 polymer ?
#
loop_
_entity_poly.entity_id
_entity_poly.type
_entity_poly.pdbx_seq_one_letter_code
_entity_poly.pdbx_strand_id
1 'polypeptide(L)'
;MSTRSTQNTDIEAITQQVNQWLNDVVIGLNLCPFAAKPQRNKQIKIFVSEATQEETLLEDILLQLIELSNTEPEQLETTLVVVPNMLQDFWDYNFCIDWVEGLIKQQNWEGIFQVATFHPDYCFGGARPEDDENLTNRSPYPIFHLIREESMEKVLKHYPDPESIPDTNIARVSALSEEERKKLFPYLFR
;
A
#
# COMPACT_ATOMS: atom_id res chain seq x y z
N MET A 1 -4.77 -11.75 32.04
CA MET A 1 -5.94 -11.54 31.13
C MET A 1 -6.02 -10.13 30.54
N SER A 2 -4.91 -9.37 30.49
CA SER A 2 -4.92 -7.94 30.06
C SER A 2 -4.30 -7.67 28.69
N THR A 3 -3.66 -8.65 28.05
CA THR A 3 -2.90 -8.45 26.81
C THR A 3 -3.75 -8.47 25.52
N ARG A 4 -4.87 -9.19 25.51
CA ARG A 4 -5.73 -9.26 24.32
C ARG A 4 -6.50 -7.97 24.00
N SER A 5 -6.81 -7.16 25.01
CA SER A 5 -7.60 -5.93 24.83
C SER A 5 -6.77 -4.79 24.24
N THR A 6 -5.51 -4.66 24.63
CA THR A 6 -4.59 -3.61 24.13
C THR A 6 -4.16 -3.86 22.69
N GLN A 7 -3.85 -5.09 22.32
CA GLN A 7 -3.45 -5.45 20.93
C GLN A 7 -4.58 -5.21 19.92
N ASN A 8 -5.83 -5.55 20.29
CA ASN A 8 -6.97 -5.34 19.40
C ASN A 8 -7.26 -3.84 19.15
N THR A 9 -7.02 -2.99 20.16
CA THR A 9 -7.19 -1.55 20.03
C THR A 9 -6.15 -0.94 19.09
N ASP A 10 -4.91 -1.40 19.13
CA ASP A 10 -3.84 -0.93 18.26
C ASP A 10 -4.09 -1.33 16.80
N ILE A 11 -4.50 -2.56 16.51
CA ILE A 11 -4.83 -3.04 15.15
C ILE A 11 -6.00 -2.24 14.56
N GLU A 12 -7.03 -1.98 15.34
CA GLU A 12 -8.18 -1.19 14.89
C GLU A 12 -7.78 0.26 14.58
N ALA A 13 -6.98 0.88 15.44
CA ALA A 13 -6.48 2.23 15.22
C ALA A 13 -5.58 2.32 13.97
N ILE A 14 -4.68 1.34 13.75
CA ILE A 14 -3.84 1.25 12.57
C ILE A 14 -4.69 1.09 11.31
N THR A 15 -5.67 0.20 11.35
CA THR A 15 -6.61 -0.03 10.23
C THR A 15 -7.36 1.25 9.87
N GLN A 16 -7.82 2.01 10.87
CA GLN A 16 -8.50 3.29 10.65
C GLN A 16 -7.57 4.33 10.02
N GLN A 17 -6.31 4.45 10.47
CA GLN A 17 -5.34 5.38 9.91
C GLN A 17 -5.01 5.04 8.44
N VAL A 18 -4.82 3.76 8.12
CA VAL A 18 -4.58 3.31 6.74
C VAL A 18 -5.80 3.55 5.86
N ASN A 19 -7.00 3.26 6.37
CA ASN A 19 -8.23 3.53 5.63
C ASN A 19 -8.47 5.03 5.40
N GLN A 20 -8.11 5.88 6.36
CA GLN A 20 -8.15 7.33 6.19
C GLN A 20 -7.15 7.79 5.12
N TRP A 21 -5.90 7.33 5.17
CA TRP A 21 -4.90 7.60 4.14
C TRP A 21 -5.38 7.15 2.74
N LEU A 22 -5.94 5.96 2.64
CA LEU A 22 -6.49 5.45 1.38
C LEU A 22 -7.59 6.38 0.83
N ASN A 23 -8.51 6.83 1.67
CA ASN A 23 -9.61 7.69 1.26
C ASN A 23 -9.18 9.13 0.97
N ASP A 24 -8.36 9.73 1.84
CA ASP A 24 -8.03 11.16 1.76
C ASP A 24 -6.87 11.43 0.79
N VAL A 25 -5.88 10.54 0.73
CA VAL A 25 -4.68 10.69 -0.10
C VAL A 25 -4.83 9.94 -1.41
N VAL A 26 -4.92 8.61 -1.38
CA VAL A 26 -4.88 7.80 -2.61
C VAL A 26 -6.08 8.09 -3.51
N ILE A 27 -7.27 8.10 -2.93
CA ILE A 27 -8.54 8.36 -3.65
C ILE A 27 -8.81 9.86 -3.73
N GLY A 28 -8.66 10.58 -2.63
CA GLY A 28 -8.97 12.01 -2.53
C GLY A 28 -8.13 12.88 -3.47
N LEU A 29 -6.84 12.59 -3.59
CA LEU A 29 -5.96 13.22 -4.58
C LEU A 29 -5.98 12.51 -5.95
N ASN A 30 -6.77 11.43 -6.09
CA ASN A 30 -6.84 10.60 -7.28
C ASN A 30 -5.44 10.13 -7.76
N LEU A 31 -4.59 9.70 -6.81
CA LEU A 31 -3.26 9.15 -7.13
C LEU A 31 -3.37 7.76 -7.78
N CYS A 32 -4.42 7.01 -7.42
CA CYS A 32 -4.78 5.75 -8.07
C CYS A 32 -6.23 5.86 -8.59
N PRO A 33 -6.45 6.10 -9.89
CA PRO A 33 -7.80 6.25 -10.44
C PRO A 33 -8.65 5.00 -10.33
N PHE A 34 -8.03 3.85 -10.00
CA PHE A 34 -8.69 2.55 -9.93
C PHE A 34 -9.14 2.18 -8.51
N ALA A 35 -8.66 2.87 -7.47
CA ALA A 35 -8.91 2.53 -6.08
C ALA A 35 -10.35 2.84 -5.61
N ALA A 36 -10.99 3.85 -6.17
CA ALA A 36 -12.29 4.34 -5.70
C ALA A 36 -13.42 3.31 -5.84
N LYS A 37 -13.45 2.51 -6.92
CA LYS A 37 -14.49 1.50 -7.15
C LYS A 37 -14.37 0.32 -6.16
N PRO A 38 -13.21 -0.35 -6.03
CA PRO A 38 -13.02 -1.40 -5.03
C PRO A 38 -13.29 -0.92 -3.60
N GLN A 39 -12.89 0.32 -3.26
CA GLN A 39 -13.14 0.88 -1.93
C GLN A 39 -14.64 1.03 -1.64
N ARG A 40 -15.42 1.57 -2.58
CA ARG A 40 -16.88 1.68 -2.42
C ARG A 40 -17.56 0.31 -2.31
N ASN A 41 -17.05 -0.67 -3.01
CA ASN A 41 -17.58 -2.03 -3.03
C ASN A 41 -17.09 -2.88 -1.84
N LYS A 42 -16.23 -2.34 -0.97
CA LYS A 42 -15.60 -3.07 0.17
C LYS A 42 -14.79 -4.29 -0.28
N GLN A 43 -14.09 -4.16 -1.40
CA GLN A 43 -13.25 -5.19 -2.02
C GLN A 43 -11.75 -5.01 -1.68
N ILE A 44 -11.41 -4.02 -0.86
CA ILE A 44 -10.04 -3.78 -0.38
C ILE A 44 -9.92 -4.30 1.05
N LYS A 45 -9.02 -5.23 1.27
CA LYS A 45 -8.67 -5.72 2.61
C LYS A 45 -7.47 -4.95 3.16
N ILE A 46 -7.57 -4.47 4.39
CA ILE A 46 -6.44 -3.96 5.17
C ILE A 46 -6.09 -5.05 6.19
N PHE A 47 -4.95 -5.70 6.00
CA PHE A 47 -4.43 -6.72 6.90
C PHE A 47 -3.24 -6.12 7.67
N VAL A 48 -3.33 -6.06 8.98
CA VAL A 48 -2.26 -5.59 9.87
C VAL A 48 -1.46 -6.79 10.34
N SER A 49 -0.22 -6.90 9.87
CA SER A 49 0.71 -7.94 10.32
C SER A 49 1.24 -7.61 11.72
N GLU A 50 1.24 -8.56 12.61
CA GLU A 50 1.87 -8.46 13.93
C GLU A 50 3.33 -8.94 13.91
N ALA A 51 3.88 -9.25 12.73
CA ALA A 51 5.23 -9.75 12.55
C ALA A 51 6.28 -8.76 13.10
N THR A 52 7.30 -9.33 13.71
CA THR A 52 8.52 -8.66 14.18
C THR A 52 9.77 -9.30 13.60
N GLN A 53 9.60 -10.32 12.74
CA GLN A 53 10.65 -11.06 12.05
C GLN A 53 10.24 -11.31 10.60
N GLU A 54 11.22 -11.40 9.73
CA GLU A 54 11.04 -11.49 8.29
C GLU A 54 10.29 -12.75 7.86
N GLU A 55 10.59 -13.90 8.47
CA GLU A 55 9.94 -15.18 8.18
C GLU A 55 8.44 -15.10 8.46
N THR A 56 8.05 -14.53 9.60
CA THR A 56 6.64 -14.38 9.98
C THR A 56 5.91 -13.41 9.02
N LEU A 57 6.60 -12.33 8.60
CA LEU A 57 6.04 -11.38 7.64
C LEU A 57 5.81 -12.05 6.29
N LEU A 58 6.77 -12.84 5.80
CA LEU A 58 6.63 -13.56 4.53
C LEU A 58 5.52 -14.62 4.60
N GLU A 59 5.34 -15.29 5.75
CA GLU A 59 4.20 -16.19 5.99
C GLU A 59 2.86 -15.43 5.91
N ASP A 60 2.76 -14.27 6.55
CA ASP A 60 1.58 -13.42 6.49
C ASP A 60 1.26 -13.01 5.06
N ILE A 61 2.26 -12.54 4.31
CA ILE A 61 2.10 -12.14 2.90
C ILE A 61 1.66 -13.34 2.05
N LEU A 62 2.27 -14.52 2.24
CA LEU A 62 1.88 -15.73 1.54
C LEU A 62 0.41 -16.09 1.81
N LEU A 63 -0.03 -16.04 3.06
CA LEU A 63 -1.42 -16.31 3.42
C LEU A 63 -2.39 -15.31 2.77
N GLN A 64 -2.01 -14.03 2.67
CA GLN A 64 -2.83 -13.04 1.99
C GLN A 64 -2.88 -13.27 0.46
N LEU A 65 -1.79 -13.69 -0.16
CA LEU A 65 -1.76 -14.07 -1.59
C LEU A 65 -2.61 -15.32 -1.85
N ILE A 66 -2.56 -16.32 -0.96
CA ILE A 66 -3.40 -17.52 -1.04
C ILE A 66 -4.89 -17.14 -0.93
N GLU A 67 -5.24 -16.26 0.00
CA GLU A 67 -6.62 -15.77 0.14
C GLU A 67 -7.09 -15.04 -1.13
N LEU A 68 -6.24 -14.14 -1.66
CA LEU A 68 -6.51 -13.49 -2.95
C LEU A 68 -6.72 -14.53 -4.06
N SER A 69 -5.86 -15.52 -4.19
CA SER A 69 -5.94 -16.52 -5.25
C SER A 69 -7.20 -17.38 -5.18
N ASN A 70 -7.75 -17.58 -3.98
CA ASN A 70 -8.94 -18.42 -3.72
C ASN A 70 -10.25 -17.61 -3.63
N THR A 71 -10.19 -16.28 -3.79
CA THR A 71 -11.35 -15.40 -3.64
C THR A 71 -11.61 -14.68 -4.96
N GLU A 72 -12.87 -14.60 -5.39
CA GLU A 72 -13.23 -13.88 -6.61
C GLU A 72 -12.98 -12.36 -6.45
N PRO A 73 -12.54 -11.66 -7.50
CA PRO A 73 -12.25 -10.22 -7.46
C PRO A 73 -13.42 -9.37 -6.97
N GLU A 74 -14.66 -9.81 -7.27
CA GLU A 74 -15.90 -9.14 -6.82
C GLU A 74 -16.08 -9.16 -5.31
N GLN A 75 -15.41 -10.07 -4.60
CA GLN A 75 -15.42 -10.17 -3.14
C GLN A 75 -14.17 -9.59 -2.52
N LEU A 76 -12.99 -9.86 -3.11
CA LEU A 76 -11.69 -9.37 -2.66
C LEU A 76 -10.81 -9.02 -3.86
N GLU A 77 -10.73 -7.75 -4.19
CA GLU A 77 -9.94 -7.25 -5.33
C GLU A 77 -8.45 -7.17 -5.00
N THR A 78 -8.13 -6.67 -3.80
CA THR A 78 -6.74 -6.38 -3.41
C THR A 78 -6.57 -6.36 -1.90
N THR A 79 -5.33 -6.56 -1.44
CA THR A 79 -4.98 -6.53 -0.01
C THR A 79 -3.81 -5.59 0.25
N LEU A 80 -3.97 -4.72 1.25
CA LEU A 80 -2.89 -3.91 1.83
C LEU A 80 -2.35 -4.65 3.06
N VAL A 81 -1.13 -5.16 2.99
CA VAL A 81 -0.42 -5.75 4.14
C VAL A 81 0.34 -4.65 4.86
N VAL A 82 -0.13 -4.26 6.02
CA VAL A 82 0.42 -3.18 6.84
C VAL A 82 1.39 -3.76 7.86
N VAL A 83 2.59 -3.16 7.97
CA VAL A 83 3.70 -3.69 8.79
C VAL A 83 4.12 -2.66 9.86
N PRO A 84 3.38 -2.56 11.00
CA PRO A 84 3.63 -1.52 11.99
C PRO A 84 4.82 -1.79 12.90
N ASN A 85 5.26 -3.05 13.06
CA ASN A 85 6.20 -3.46 14.11
C ASN A 85 7.64 -3.69 13.62
N MET A 86 7.88 -3.60 12.31
CA MET A 86 9.20 -3.78 11.70
C MET A 86 9.30 -2.98 10.40
N LEU A 87 10.49 -2.98 9.76
CA LEU A 87 10.75 -2.30 8.50
C LEU A 87 10.51 -0.77 8.57
N GLN A 88 10.83 -0.16 9.72
CA GLN A 88 10.73 1.29 9.90
C GLN A 88 11.79 2.04 9.08
N ASP A 89 12.95 1.43 8.84
CA ASP A 89 13.95 1.94 7.91
C ASP A 89 13.54 1.61 6.47
N PHE A 90 13.61 2.63 5.60
CA PHE A 90 13.19 2.47 4.19
C PHE A 90 14.09 1.51 3.42
N TRP A 91 15.39 1.44 3.73
CA TRP A 91 16.31 0.54 3.05
C TRP A 91 16.05 -0.93 3.43
N ASP A 92 15.79 -1.21 4.71
CA ASP A 92 15.39 -2.54 5.17
C ASP A 92 14.08 -2.97 4.50
N TYR A 93 13.11 -2.05 4.41
CA TYR A 93 11.86 -2.28 3.69
C TYR A 93 12.10 -2.57 2.21
N ASN A 94 12.96 -1.80 1.55
CA ASN A 94 13.26 -1.96 0.13
C ASN A 94 13.95 -3.31 -0.17
N PHE A 95 14.84 -3.78 0.70
CA PHE A 95 15.42 -5.13 0.60
C PHE A 95 14.37 -6.24 0.75
N CYS A 96 13.36 -6.03 1.57
CA CYS A 96 12.30 -7.02 1.76
C CYS A 96 11.41 -7.19 0.51
N ILE A 97 11.37 -6.21 -0.40
CA ILE A 97 10.61 -6.29 -1.65
C ILE A 97 11.09 -7.44 -2.52
N ASP A 98 12.42 -7.63 -2.64
CA ASP A 98 13.00 -8.72 -3.42
C ASP A 98 12.53 -10.11 -2.92
N TRP A 99 12.31 -10.24 -1.61
CA TRP A 99 11.81 -11.48 -1.03
C TRP A 99 10.34 -11.69 -1.31
N VAL A 100 9.53 -10.63 -1.29
CA VAL A 100 8.11 -10.70 -1.64
C VAL A 100 7.94 -11.06 -3.12
N GLU A 101 8.72 -10.46 -4.00
CA GLU A 101 8.75 -10.81 -5.43
C GLU A 101 9.25 -12.24 -5.64
N GLY A 102 10.29 -12.65 -4.91
CA GLY A 102 10.78 -14.02 -4.89
C GLY A 102 9.73 -15.03 -4.46
N LEU A 103 8.89 -14.68 -3.48
CA LEU A 103 7.76 -15.48 -3.02
C LEU A 103 6.69 -15.65 -4.12
N ILE A 104 6.31 -14.56 -4.79
CA ILE A 104 5.38 -14.57 -5.93
C ILE A 104 5.89 -15.51 -7.03
N LYS A 105 7.18 -15.40 -7.36
CA LYS A 105 7.83 -16.26 -8.35
C LYS A 105 7.85 -17.72 -7.92
N GLN A 106 8.22 -18.01 -6.69
CA GLN A 106 8.28 -19.39 -6.16
C GLN A 106 6.92 -20.09 -6.20
N GLN A 107 5.84 -19.33 -6.03
CA GLN A 107 4.47 -19.85 -6.10
C GLN A 107 3.93 -19.94 -7.55
N ASN A 108 4.72 -19.61 -8.57
CA ASN A 108 4.31 -19.51 -9.98
C ASN A 108 3.17 -18.50 -10.20
N TRP A 109 3.17 -17.39 -9.46
CA TRP A 109 2.18 -16.31 -9.56
C TRP A 109 2.69 -15.08 -10.32
N GLU A 110 3.85 -15.18 -11.00
CA GLU A 110 4.30 -14.16 -11.94
C GLU A 110 3.25 -13.97 -13.04
N GLY A 111 2.88 -12.72 -13.34
CA GLY A 111 1.80 -12.41 -14.27
C GLY A 111 0.39 -12.58 -13.71
N ILE A 112 0.25 -13.00 -12.45
CA ILE A 112 -1.03 -13.12 -11.74
C ILE A 112 -1.14 -12.07 -10.66
N PHE A 113 -0.11 -11.92 -9.83
CA PHE A 113 -0.01 -10.93 -8.77
C PHE A 113 1.25 -10.09 -8.90
N GLN A 114 1.13 -8.83 -8.51
CA GLN A 114 2.26 -7.92 -8.34
C GLN A 114 2.16 -7.23 -6.98
N VAL A 115 3.28 -6.70 -6.50
CA VAL A 115 3.34 -5.89 -5.28
C VAL A 115 3.63 -4.44 -5.60
N ALA A 116 2.81 -3.53 -5.10
CA ALA A 116 3.13 -2.11 -5.04
C ALA A 116 3.55 -1.74 -3.61
N THR A 117 4.37 -0.72 -3.49
CA THR A 117 5.10 -0.42 -2.26
C THR A 117 4.82 0.99 -1.77
N PHE A 118 4.59 1.11 -0.43
CA PHE A 118 4.37 2.38 0.24
C PHE A 118 5.10 2.37 1.59
N HIS A 119 5.70 3.49 1.95
CA HIS A 119 6.46 3.62 3.19
C HIS A 119 6.42 5.07 3.70
N PRO A 120 6.47 5.32 5.04
CA PRO A 120 6.53 6.70 5.55
C PRO A 120 7.68 7.51 4.99
N ASP A 121 8.85 6.90 4.80
CA ASP A 121 10.06 7.53 4.27
C ASP A 121 10.36 7.13 2.81
N TYR A 122 9.32 6.79 2.03
CA TYR A 122 9.50 6.40 0.63
C TYR A 122 10.33 7.42 -0.12
N CYS A 123 11.31 6.95 -0.88
CA CYS A 123 12.17 7.78 -1.71
C CYS A 123 12.46 7.06 -3.03
N PHE A 124 12.09 7.67 -4.14
CA PHE A 124 12.37 7.13 -5.47
C PHE A 124 13.87 7.15 -5.77
N GLY A 125 14.32 6.17 -6.58
CA GLY A 125 15.70 6.13 -7.03
C GLY A 125 16.07 7.40 -7.81
N GLY A 126 17.10 8.10 -7.34
CA GLY A 126 17.54 9.37 -7.94
C GLY A 126 16.86 10.62 -7.38
N ALA A 127 15.77 10.48 -6.62
CA ALA A 127 15.15 11.59 -5.91
C ALA A 127 15.84 11.87 -4.57
N ARG A 128 15.65 13.07 -4.05
CA ARG A 128 16.04 13.42 -2.67
C ARG A 128 14.88 13.17 -1.72
N PRO A 129 15.12 12.91 -0.43
CA PRO A 129 14.05 12.66 0.55
C PRO A 129 12.98 13.76 0.63
N GLU A 130 13.36 15.01 0.36
CA GLU A 130 12.48 16.18 0.37
C GLU A 130 11.71 16.41 -0.94
N ASP A 131 12.01 15.69 -2.01
CA ASP A 131 11.36 15.88 -3.30
C ASP A 131 9.89 15.44 -3.24
N ASP A 132 9.02 16.30 -3.79
CA ASP A 132 7.56 16.14 -3.68
C ASP A 132 7.03 14.83 -4.31
N GLU A 133 7.70 14.32 -5.33
CA GLU A 133 7.31 13.07 -5.99
C GLU A 133 7.22 11.88 -5.03
N ASN A 134 8.02 11.88 -3.95
CA ASN A 134 8.00 10.84 -2.94
C ASN A 134 6.65 10.74 -2.22
N LEU A 135 5.90 11.84 -2.13
CA LEU A 135 4.57 11.89 -1.49
C LEU A 135 3.56 10.95 -2.16
N THR A 136 3.75 10.65 -3.44
CA THR A 136 2.86 9.73 -4.18
C THR A 136 2.85 8.32 -3.60
N ASN A 137 3.95 7.90 -2.94
CA ASN A 137 4.11 6.56 -2.34
C ASN A 137 4.32 6.60 -0.82
N ARG A 138 4.19 7.77 -0.18
CA ARG A 138 4.25 7.85 1.28
C ARG A 138 2.95 7.43 1.92
N SER A 139 3.05 6.65 2.99
CA SER A 139 1.96 6.05 3.74
C SER A 139 2.22 6.13 5.25
N PRO A 140 1.19 5.97 6.11
CA PRO A 140 1.37 6.06 7.56
C PRO A 140 2.22 4.94 8.17
N TYR A 141 2.36 3.82 7.47
CA TYR A 141 3.13 2.63 7.83
C TYR A 141 3.79 2.03 6.60
N PRO A 142 4.81 1.17 6.73
CA PRO A 142 5.26 0.30 5.64
C PRO A 142 4.09 -0.58 5.17
N ILE A 143 3.81 -0.59 3.87
CA ILE A 143 2.69 -1.34 3.27
C ILE A 143 3.16 -2.08 2.03
N PHE A 144 2.88 -3.38 1.94
CA PHE A 144 2.94 -4.15 0.72
C PHE A 144 1.52 -4.29 0.16
N HIS A 145 1.29 -3.73 -1.01
CA HIS A 145 -0.01 -3.76 -1.67
C HIS A 145 -0.04 -4.87 -2.70
N LEU A 146 -0.80 -5.92 -2.43
CA LEU A 146 -0.94 -7.10 -3.28
C LEU A 146 -2.04 -6.85 -4.31
N ILE A 147 -1.69 -6.87 -5.59
CA ILE A 147 -2.55 -6.46 -6.71
C ILE A 147 -2.70 -7.62 -7.69
N ARG A 148 -3.93 -7.79 -8.24
CA ARG A 148 -4.19 -8.71 -9.36
C ARG A 148 -3.77 -8.04 -10.67
N GLU A 149 -2.86 -8.64 -11.43
CA GLU A 149 -2.40 -8.08 -12.69
C GLU A 149 -3.53 -8.01 -13.73
N GLU A 150 -4.34 -9.07 -13.84
CA GLU A 150 -5.46 -9.10 -14.77
C GLU A 150 -6.46 -7.96 -14.54
N SER A 151 -6.78 -7.64 -13.28
CA SER A 151 -7.67 -6.54 -12.93
C SER A 151 -7.06 -5.20 -13.32
N MET A 152 -5.76 -5.02 -13.05
CA MET A 152 -5.04 -3.81 -13.41
C MET A 152 -5.01 -3.62 -14.93
N GLU A 153 -4.67 -4.66 -15.69
CA GLU A 153 -4.69 -4.60 -17.16
C GLU A 153 -6.04 -4.22 -17.73
N LYS A 154 -7.12 -4.80 -17.19
CA LYS A 154 -8.51 -4.49 -17.64
C LYS A 154 -8.84 -3.01 -17.48
N VAL A 155 -8.46 -2.40 -16.34
CA VAL A 155 -8.75 -0.98 -16.12
C VAL A 155 -7.83 -0.06 -16.91
N LEU A 156 -6.53 -0.41 -17.06
CA LEU A 156 -5.58 0.35 -17.86
C LEU A 156 -5.97 0.40 -19.35
N LYS A 157 -6.50 -0.68 -19.92
CA LYS A 157 -6.99 -0.73 -21.30
C LYS A 157 -8.09 0.31 -21.61
N HIS A 158 -8.84 0.72 -20.59
CA HIS A 158 -9.93 1.68 -20.72
C HIS A 158 -9.56 3.08 -20.22
N TYR A 159 -8.37 3.25 -19.68
CA TYR A 159 -7.90 4.57 -19.23
C TYR A 159 -7.28 5.34 -20.40
N PRO A 160 -7.69 6.62 -20.62
CA PRO A 160 -7.32 7.35 -21.84
C PRO A 160 -5.81 7.50 -22.06
N ASP A 161 -5.04 7.70 -20.99
CA ASP A 161 -3.58 7.90 -21.04
C ASP A 161 -2.94 7.37 -19.75
N PRO A 162 -2.71 6.03 -19.65
CA PRO A 162 -2.13 5.42 -18.45
C PRO A 162 -0.70 5.90 -18.17
N GLU A 163 0.06 6.23 -19.20
CA GLU A 163 1.46 6.65 -19.07
C GLU A 163 1.60 8.03 -18.40
N SER A 164 0.55 8.86 -18.46
CA SER A 164 0.54 10.20 -17.81
C SER A 164 0.20 10.15 -16.32
N ILE A 165 -0.21 9.00 -15.77
CA ILE A 165 -0.61 8.89 -14.36
C ILE A 165 0.51 9.33 -13.41
N PRO A 166 1.77 8.88 -13.56
CA PRO A 166 2.85 9.29 -12.65
C PRO A 166 3.08 10.81 -12.66
N ASP A 167 3.19 11.43 -13.84
CA ASP A 167 3.43 12.86 -13.97
C ASP A 167 2.26 13.68 -13.41
N THR A 168 1.04 13.23 -13.66
CA THR A 168 -0.18 13.85 -13.11
C THR A 168 -0.20 13.77 -11.58
N ASN A 169 0.22 12.64 -11.01
CA ASN A 169 0.31 12.45 -9.57
C ASN A 169 1.36 13.36 -8.93
N ILE A 170 2.54 13.44 -9.53
CA ILE A 170 3.60 14.36 -9.09
C ILE A 170 3.09 15.81 -9.10
N ALA A 171 2.47 16.25 -10.19
CA ALA A 171 1.91 17.59 -10.31
C ALA A 171 0.86 17.88 -9.21
N ARG A 172 0.02 16.90 -8.86
CA ARG A 172 -0.99 17.05 -7.80
C ARG A 172 -0.38 17.20 -6.42
N VAL A 173 0.58 16.37 -6.06
CA VAL A 173 1.21 16.43 -4.73
C VAL A 173 2.11 17.68 -4.60
N SER A 174 2.74 18.10 -5.69
CA SER A 174 3.55 19.33 -5.71
C SER A 174 2.71 20.61 -5.58
N ALA A 175 1.45 20.58 -6.01
CA ALA A 175 0.54 21.71 -5.90
C ALA A 175 -0.07 21.89 -4.50
N LEU A 176 0.13 20.92 -3.58
CA LEU A 176 -0.39 21.02 -2.22
C LEU A 176 0.31 22.12 -1.43
N SER A 177 -0.48 22.96 -0.76
CA SER A 177 0.02 23.91 0.24
C SER A 177 0.61 23.18 1.46
N GLU A 178 1.41 23.87 2.25
CA GLU A 178 1.98 23.29 3.49
C GLU A 178 0.89 22.87 4.47
N GLU A 179 -0.22 23.59 4.54
CA GLU A 179 -1.37 23.26 5.40
C GLU A 179 -2.05 21.96 4.93
N GLU A 180 -2.27 21.82 3.62
CA GLU A 180 -2.83 20.60 3.04
C GLU A 180 -1.90 19.40 3.24
N ARG A 181 -0.59 19.57 3.08
CA ARG A 181 0.41 18.51 3.34
C ARG A 181 0.36 18.05 4.79
N LYS A 182 0.30 18.98 5.76
CA LYS A 182 0.18 18.65 7.19
C LYS A 182 -1.11 17.91 7.50
N LYS A 183 -2.20 18.26 6.83
CA LYS A 183 -3.50 17.61 7.00
C LYS A 183 -3.54 16.20 6.39
N LEU A 184 -3.01 16.02 5.18
CA LEU A 184 -3.09 14.77 4.43
C LEU A 184 -2.01 13.77 4.84
N PHE A 185 -0.84 14.25 5.25
CA PHE A 185 0.32 13.45 5.63
C PHE A 185 0.79 13.75 7.07
N PRO A 186 -0.10 13.71 8.09
CA PRO A 186 0.26 14.13 9.45
C PRO A 186 1.40 13.31 10.05
N TYR A 187 1.60 12.09 9.59
CA TYR A 187 2.67 11.19 10.02
C TYR A 187 4.08 11.63 9.56
N LEU A 188 4.19 12.56 8.60
CA LEU A 188 5.48 13.13 8.17
C LEU A 188 5.93 14.33 9.02
N PHE A 189 5.08 14.84 9.90
CA PHE A 189 5.33 16.05 10.70
C PHE A 189 5.36 15.75 12.21
N ARG A 190 5.69 14.51 12.59
CA ARG A 190 5.81 14.07 14.00
C ARG A 190 7.19 14.35 14.55
#